data_982b852816cd406d25f16f771d7af2e4
#
_entry.id   982b852816cd406d25f16f771d7af2e4
#
_cell.length_a   1.000
_cell.length_b   1.000
_cell.length_c   1.000
_cell.angle_alpha   90.00
_cell.angle_beta   90.00
_cell.angle_gamma   90.00
#
_symmetry.space_group_name_H-M   'P 1'
#
loop_
_entity.id
_entity.type
_entity.pdbx_description
1 polymer ?
#
loop_
_entity_poly.entity_id
_entity_poly.type
_entity_poly.pdbx_seq_one_letter_code
_entity_poly.pdbx_strand_id
1 'polypeptide(L)'
;MVLQNIMLAPVYLECRDLKAQKRTNRLRKVANLFCGKDKKKEYISITTTKDEIKKTKEEQARKLLERIGLSDKADVYPSTLSGGQKQRVAIVRSLAMNPDVILFDEPTSALDPEMVGEVLDLMKDLAREGMTMVVVTHEMGFAREVANKVVFMADGKILEMAPPEEFFGNPKNERLKDFLSKVL
;
A
#
# COMPACT_ATOMS: atom_id res chain seq x y z
N MET A 1 -4.22 -16.46 9.74
CA MET A 1 -5.32 -15.54 10.12
C MET A 1 -5.14 -14.19 9.43
N VAL A 2 -6.20 -13.41 9.26
CA VAL A 2 -6.16 -12.10 8.58
C VAL A 2 -5.15 -11.17 9.23
N LEU A 3 -5.21 -11.01 10.54
CA LEU A 3 -4.27 -10.17 11.30
C LEU A 3 -2.80 -10.56 11.04
N GLN A 4 -2.49 -11.85 11.09
CA GLN A 4 -1.13 -12.34 10.82
C GLN A 4 -0.67 -12.07 9.38
N ASN A 5 -1.58 -12.12 8.43
CA ASN A 5 -1.29 -11.82 7.02
C ASN A 5 -0.90 -10.34 6.83
N ILE A 6 -1.60 -9.42 7.50
CA ILE A 6 -1.28 -7.99 7.49
C ILE A 6 0.09 -7.71 8.15
N MET A 7 0.36 -8.37 9.27
CA MET A 7 1.58 -8.17 10.06
C MET A 7 2.84 -8.79 9.45
N LEU A 8 2.71 -9.79 8.56
CA LEU A 8 3.82 -10.64 8.12
C LEU A 8 5.00 -9.83 7.59
N ALA A 9 4.78 -8.98 6.62
CA ALA A 9 5.84 -8.21 5.99
C ALA A 9 6.40 -7.09 6.89
N PRO A 10 5.60 -6.25 7.55
CA PRO A 10 6.10 -5.24 8.49
C PRO A 10 6.97 -5.82 9.61
N VAL A 11 6.51 -6.90 10.24
CA VAL A 11 7.28 -7.57 11.31
C VAL A 11 8.57 -8.16 10.78
N TYR A 12 8.52 -8.81 9.60
CA TYR A 12 9.70 -9.40 8.99
C TYR A 12 10.79 -8.35 8.71
N LEU A 13 10.43 -7.22 8.11
CA LEU A 13 11.37 -6.17 7.74
C LEU A 13 12.02 -5.54 8.97
N GLU A 14 11.24 -5.13 9.96
CA GLU A 14 11.81 -4.56 11.19
C GLU A 14 12.67 -5.56 11.96
N CYS A 15 12.26 -6.83 12.03
CA CYS A 15 13.09 -7.88 12.65
C CYS A 15 14.38 -8.14 11.85
N ARG A 16 14.36 -8.04 10.53
CA ARG A 16 15.56 -8.13 9.68
C ARG A 16 16.51 -6.99 9.98
N ASP A 17 16.01 -5.77 10.07
CA ASP A 17 16.82 -4.58 10.35
C ASP A 17 17.40 -4.63 11.77
N LEU A 18 16.64 -5.10 12.75
CA LEU A 18 17.11 -5.36 14.10
C LEU A 18 18.26 -6.40 14.11
N LYS A 19 18.14 -7.48 13.32
CA LYS A 19 19.22 -8.47 13.17
C LYS A 19 20.47 -7.86 12.53
N ALA A 20 20.29 -7.02 11.51
CA ALA A 20 21.40 -6.33 10.85
C ALA A 20 22.14 -5.40 11.82
N GLN A 21 21.42 -4.61 12.62
CA GLN A 21 22.00 -3.75 13.66
C GLN A 21 22.80 -4.56 14.70
N LYS A 22 22.23 -5.67 15.19
CA LYS A 22 22.91 -6.56 16.14
C LYS A 22 24.20 -7.16 15.54
N ARG A 23 24.15 -7.58 14.25
CA ARG A 23 25.33 -8.09 13.53
C ARG A 23 26.40 -7.01 13.40
N THR A 24 26.01 -5.78 13.03
CA THR A 24 26.93 -4.65 12.91
C THR A 24 27.60 -4.35 14.26
N ASN A 25 26.85 -4.31 15.36
CA ASN A 25 27.41 -4.08 16.68
C ASN A 25 28.39 -5.20 17.10
N ARG A 26 28.08 -6.47 16.77
CA ARG A 26 29.00 -7.59 17.02
C ARG A 26 30.31 -7.41 16.26
N LEU A 27 30.26 -7.01 14.98
CA LEU A 27 31.45 -6.73 14.16
C LEU A 27 32.22 -5.54 14.71
N ARG A 28 31.56 -4.45 15.14
CA ARG A 28 32.19 -3.28 15.77
C ARG A 28 32.88 -3.67 17.09
N LYS A 29 32.27 -4.55 17.89
CA LYS A 29 32.89 -5.07 19.11
C LYS A 29 34.22 -5.76 18.83
N VAL A 30 34.25 -6.63 17.82
CA VAL A 30 35.50 -7.31 17.40
C VAL A 30 36.53 -6.31 16.86
N ALA A 31 36.13 -5.43 15.97
CA ALA A 31 37.00 -4.41 15.38
C ALA A 31 37.61 -3.47 16.45
N ASN A 32 36.83 -3.07 17.43
CA ASN A 32 37.25 -2.18 18.52
C ASN A 32 38.29 -2.84 19.47
N LEU A 33 38.44 -4.18 19.47
CA LEU A 33 39.50 -4.87 20.22
C LEU A 33 40.89 -4.60 19.61
N PHE A 34 40.95 -4.33 18.31
CA PHE A 34 42.17 -4.11 17.54
C PHE A 34 42.45 -2.64 17.20
N CYS A 35 41.53 -1.71 17.57
CA CYS A 35 41.67 -0.28 17.29
C CYS A 35 42.18 0.50 18.51
N GLY A 36 43.06 1.50 18.27
CA GLY A 36 43.43 2.52 19.27
C GLY A 36 42.21 3.32 19.78
N LYS A 37 42.39 3.94 20.96
CA LYS A 37 41.25 4.65 21.65
C LYS A 37 40.51 5.63 20.76
N ASP A 38 41.20 6.39 19.92
CA ASP A 38 40.67 7.43 19.08
C ASP A 38 39.98 6.94 17.78
N LYS A 39 40.08 5.65 17.46
CA LYS A 39 39.54 5.04 16.24
C LYS A 39 38.35 4.07 16.50
N LYS A 40 37.88 4.00 17.74
CA LYS A 40 36.77 3.11 18.08
C LYS A 40 35.46 3.59 17.45
N LYS A 41 34.76 2.65 16.79
CA LYS A 41 33.44 2.92 16.21
C LYS A 41 32.37 2.87 17.30
N GLU A 42 31.48 3.86 17.29
CA GLU A 42 30.32 3.87 18.18
C GLU A 42 29.35 2.72 17.90
N TYR A 43 28.69 2.22 18.95
CA TYR A 43 27.65 1.21 18.82
C TYR A 43 26.33 1.84 18.40
N ILE A 44 25.56 1.10 17.61
CA ILE A 44 24.17 1.48 17.29
C ILE A 44 23.33 1.20 18.54
N SER A 45 22.60 2.19 19.02
CA SER A 45 21.63 2.01 20.10
C SER A 45 20.50 1.09 19.65
N ILE A 46 20.32 -0.03 20.32
CA ILE A 46 19.24 -0.98 20.07
C ILE A 46 18.33 -0.95 21.29
N THR A 47 17.22 -0.24 21.17
CA THR A 47 16.23 -0.07 22.25
C THR A 47 15.05 -1.01 22.13
N THR A 48 14.86 -1.64 20.96
CA THR A 48 13.65 -2.40 20.64
C THR A 48 13.91 -3.90 20.63
N THR A 49 12.97 -4.65 21.17
CA THR A 49 12.96 -6.13 21.13
C THR A 49 12.03 -6.65 20.03
N LYS A 50 12.15 -7.95 19.69
CA LYS A 50 11.24 -8.58 18.71
C LYS A 50 9.79 -8.60 19.18
N ASP A 51 9.57 -8.77 20.47
CA ASP A 51 8.22 -8.85 21.05
C ASP A 51 7.55 -7.47 21.02
N GLU A 52 8.31 -6.41 21.31
CA GLU A 52 7.83 -5.03 21.16
C GLU A 52 7.50 -4.71 19.70
N ILE A 53 8.35 -5.09 18.74
CA ILE A 53 8.05 -4.93 17.31
C ILE A 53 6.73 -5.62 16.97
N LYS A 54 6.58 -6.88 17.37
CA LYS A 54 5.37 -7.65 17.09
C LYS A 54 4.13 -7.00 17.70
N LYS A 55 4.20 -6.56 18.96
CA LYS A 55 3.10 -5.90 19.65
C LYS A 55 2.71 -4.59 18.96
N THR A 56 3.68 -3.74 18.62
CA THR A 56 3.43 -2.47 17.91
C THR A 56 2.78 -2.70 16.55
N LYS A 57 3.27 -3.69 15.78
CA LYS A 57 2.68 -4.03 14.48
C LYS A 57 1.31 -4.66 14.59
N GLU A 58 1.04 -5.39 15.66
CA GLU A 58 -0.30 -5.90 15.94
C GLU A 58 -1.28 -4.78 16.21
N GLU A 59 -0.92 -3.82 17.06
CA GLU A 59 -1.75 -2.65 17.34
C GLU A 59 -2.03 -1.82 16.08
N GLN A 60 -1.01 -1.61 15.24
CA GLN A 60 -1.17 -0.94 13.95
C GLN A 60 -2.10 -1.70 13.00
N ALA A 61 -1.93 -3.01 12.88
CA ALA A 61 -2.77 -3.85 12.01
C ALA A 61 -4.22 -3.89 12.48
N ARG A 62 -4.48 -3.90 13.81
CA ARG A 62 -5.84 -3.83 14.36
C ARG A 62 -6.51 -2.50 14.04
N LYS A 63 -5.80 -1.36 14.16
CA LYS A 63 -6.33 -0.05 13.76
C LYS A 63 -6.66 0.02 12.27
N LEU A 64 -5.84 -0.59 11.42
CA LEU A 64 -6.11 -0.68 9.99
C LEU A 64 -7.33 -1.55 9.68
N LEU A 65 -7.53 -2.65 10.41
CA LEU A 65 -8.74 -3.48 10.29
C LEU A 65 -10.00 -2.75 10.76
N GLU A 66 -9.91 -1.99 11.84
CA GLU A 66 -10.99 -1.14 12.34
C GLU A 66 -11.40 -0.09 11.30
N ARG A 67 -10.42 0.55 10.67
CA ARG A 67 -10.65 1.54 9.61
C ARG A 67 -11.48 1.01 8.43
N ILE A 68 -11.32 -0.27 8.09
CA ILE A 68 -12.07 -0.92 7.00
C ILE A 68 -13.31 -1.70 7.47
N GLY A 69 -13.68 -1.55 8.75
CA GLY A 69 -14.86 -2.21 9.33
C GLY A 69 -14.74 -3.73 9.45
N LEU A 70 -13.52 -4.27 9.59
CA LEU A 70 -13.25 -5.70 9.66
C LEU A 70 -12.54 -6.13 10.95
N SER A 71 -12.76 -5.42 12.07
CA SER A 71 -12.16 -5.76 13.36
C SER A 71 -12.52 -7.16 13.83
N ASP A 72 -13.76 -7.60 13.59
CA ASP A 72 -14.28 -8.93 13.92
C ASP A 72 -13.66 -10.06 13.07
N LYS A 73 -13.00 -9.70 11.98
CA LYS A 73 -12.35 -10.66 11.06
C LYS A 73 -10.85 -10.83 11.32
N ALA A 74 -10.30 -10.22 12.37
CA ALA A 74 -8.87 -10.30 12.68
C ALA A 74 -8.36 -11.74 12.79
N ASP A 75 -9.14 -12.61 13.43
CA ASP A 75 -8.75 -13.97 13.80
C ASP A 75 -9.35 -15.06 12.88
N VAL A 76 -10.00 -14.68 11.76
CA VAL A 76 -10.48 -15.64 10.77
C VAL A 76 -9.45 -15.89 9.66
N TYR A 77 -9.63 -16.94 8.88
CA TYR A 77 -8.80 -17.20 7.71
C TYR A 77 -9.21 -16.32 6.52
N PRO A 78 -8.27 -15.82 5.71
CA PRO A 78 -8.59 -15.01 4.52
C PRO A 78 -9.53 -15.71 3.53
N SER A 79 -9.53 -17.03 3.49
CA SER A 79 -10.40 -17.82 2.61
C SER A 79 -11.89 -17.65 2.92
N THR A 80 -12.24 -17.31 4.16
CA THR A 80 -13.65 -17.15 4.60
C THR A 80 -14.21 -15.74 4.32
N LEU A 81 -13.38 -14.82 3.84
CA LEU A 81 -13.78 -13.45 3.51
C LEU A 81 -14.46 -13.39 2.14
N SER A 82 -15.41 -12.47 1.98
CA SER A 82 -15.97 -12.09 0.66
C SER A 82 -14.90 -11.48 -0.26
N GLY A 83 -15.21 -11.33 -1.55
CA GLY A 83 -14.32 -10.71 -2.53
C GLY A 83 -13.90 -9.30 -2.11
N GLY A 84 -14.86 -8.43 -1.80
CA GLY A 84 -14.60 -7.06 -1.36
C GLY A 84 -13.85 -6.99 -0.03
N GLN A 85 -14.15 -7.88 0.93
CA GLN A 85 -13.40 -7.97 2.18
C GLN A 85 -11.93 -8.37 1.93
N LYS A 86 -11.69 -9.35 1.06
CA LYS A 86 -10.32 -9.76 0.66
C LYS A 86 -9.57 -8.60 0.04
N GLN A 87 -10.22 -7.83 -0.83
CA GLN A 87 -9.61 -6.68 -1.50
C GLN A 87 -9.26 -5.57 -0.51
N ARG A 88 -10.19 -5.21 0.40
CA ARG A 88 -9.91 -4.23 1.47
C ARG A 88 -8.76 -4.69 2.38
N VAL A 89 -8.70 -5.97 2.74
CA VAL A 89 -7.57 -6.53 3.50
C VAL A 89 -6.26 -6.47 2.70
N ALA A 90 -6.29 -6.67 1.38
CA ALA A 90 -5.10 -6.55 0.53
C ALA A 90 -4.57 -5.10 0.50
N ILE A 91 -5.47 -4.10 0.42
CA ILE A 91 -5.12 -2.68 0.53
C ILE A 91 -4.47 -2.38 1.89
N VAL A 92 -5.12 -2.80 2.97
CA VAL A 92 -4.63 -2.61 4.35
C VAL A 92 -3.27 -3.29 4.57
N ARG A 93 -3.05 -4.46 3.99
CA ARG A 93 -1.75 -5.12 4.03
C ARG A 93 -0.65 -4.28 3.37
N SER A 94 -0.96 -3.59 2.28
CA SER A 94 -0.02 -2.66 1.63
C SER A 94 0.22 -1.43 2.51
N LEU A 95 -0.81 -0.86 3.10
CA LEU A 95 -0.73 0.29 4.02
C LEU A 95 0.08 -0.03 5.28
N ALA A 96 0.02 -1.26 5.79
CA ALA A 96 0.78 -1.69 6.97
C ALA A 96 2.30 -1.61 6.77
N MET A 97 2.76 -1.52 5.53
CA MET A 97 4.18 -1.29 5.18
C MET A 97 4.60 0.17 5.27
N ASN A 98 3.65 1.08 5.52
CA ASN A 98 3.86 2.54 5.50
C ASN A 98 4.54 3.00 4.20
N PRO A 99 3.96 2.71 3.03
CA PRO A 99 4.56 3.00 1.73
C PRO A 99 4.46 4.48 1.38
N ASP A 100 5.43 4.99 0.61
CA ASP A 100 5.36 6.32 0.00
C ASP A 100 4.41 6.36 -1.20
N VAL A 101 4.24 5.21 -1.89
CA VAL A 101 3.40 5.05 -3.10
C VAL A 101 2.72 3.69 -3.08
N ILE A 102 1.45 3.63 -3.47
CA ILE A 102 0.71 2.38 -3.69
C ILE A 102 0.37 2.24 -5.18
N LEU A 103 0.62 1.06 -5.72
CA LEU A 103 0.25 0.70 -7.09
C LEU A 103 -0.99 -0.21 -7.05
N PHE A 104 -2.04 0.19 -7.76
CA PHE A 104 -3.26 -0.59 -7.94
C PHE A 104 -3.37 -1.03 -9.41
N ASP A 105 -3.57 -2.31 -9.61
CA ASP A 105 -3.82 -2.89 -10.92
C ASP A 105 -5.22 -3.50 -10.92
N GLU A 106 -6.17 -2.80 -11.53
CA GLU A 106 -7.59 -3.16 -11.62
C GLU A 106 -8.19 -3.66 -10.29
N PRO A 107 -8.19 -2.86 -9.22
CA PRO A 107 -8.55 -3.32 -7.86
C PRO A 107 -10.00 -3.79 -7.72
N THR A 108 -10.86 -3.53 -8.69
CA THR A 108 -12.30 -3.86 -8.67
C THR A 108 -12.71 -4.92 -9.70
N SER A 109 -11.83 -5.34 -10.62
CA SER A 109 -12.18 -6.18 -11.77
C SER A 109 -12.74 -7.57 -11.42
N ALA A 110 -12.38 -8.11 -10.26
CA ALA A 110 -12.82 -9.44 -9.79
C ALA A 110 -13.92 -9.36 -8.72
N LEU A 111 -14.59 -8.21 -8.58
CA LEU A 111 -15.60 -7.97 -7.56
C LEU A 111 -17.00 -7.90 -8.15
N ASP A 112 -17.98 -8.36 -7.38
CA ASP A 112 -19.38 -8.11 -7.68
C ASP A 112 -19.70 -6.60 -7.59
N PRO A 113 -20.61 -6.06 -8.42
CA PRO A 113 -20.94 -4.63 -8.46
C PRO A 113 -21.29 -4.03 -7.08
N GLU A 114 -21.94 -4.81 -6.22
CA GLU A 114 -22.31 -4.38 -4.87
C GLU A 114 -21.08 -4.12 -3.97
N MET A 115 -19.95 -4.78 -4.26
CA MET A 115 -18.72 -4.67 -3.47
C MET A 115 -17.72 -3.65 -4.01
N VAL A 116 -17.90 -3.21 -5.26
CA VAL A 116 -17.00 -2.25 -5.93
C VAL A 116 -17.01 -0.92 -5.15
N GLY A 117 -18.19 -0.43 -4.76
CA GLY A 117 -18.33 0.83 -4.04
C GLY A 117 -17.47 0.90 -2.77
N GLU A 118 -17.51 -0.13 -1.94
CA GLU A 118 -16.74 -0.17 -0.67
C GLU A 118 -15.23 -0.07 -0.89
N VAL A 119 -14.71 -0.66 -1.97
CA VAL A 119 -13.27 -0.60 -2.31
C VAL A 119 -12.90 0.77 -2.85
N LEU A 120 -13.74 1.33 -3.73
CA LEU A 120 -13.52 2.67 -4.29
C LEU A 120 -13.59 3.75 -3.21
N ASP A 121 -14.53 3.65 -2.26
CA ASP A 121 -14.64 4.59 -1.16
C ASP A 121 -13.41 4.56 -0.25
N LEU A 122 -12.88 3.39 0.06
CA LEU A 122 -11.60 3.26 0.76
C LEU A 122 -10.45 3.94 -0.01
N MET A 123 -10.39 3.76 -1.33
CA MET A 123 -9.36 4.40 -2.16
C MET A 123 -9.53 5.92 -2.24
N LYS A 124 -10.77 6.44 -2.26
CA LYS A 124 -11.07 7.88 -2.16
C LYS A 124 -10.57 8.46 -0.84
N ASP A 125 -10.80 7.76 0.26
CA ASP A 125 -10.32 8.19 1.57
C ASP A 125 -8.79 8.25 1.63
N LEU A 126 -8.11 7.27 1.06
CA LEU A 126 -6.64 7.28 0.94
C LEU A 126 -6.14 8.48 0.12
N ALA A 127 -6.83 8.81 -0.98
CA ALA A 127 -6.49 9.99 -1.79
C ALA A 127 -6.66 11.29 -1.01
N ARG A 128 -7.76 11.44 -0.27
CA ARG A 128 -8.03 12.61 0.59
C ARG A 128 -6.99 12.79 1.69
N GLU A 129 -6.42 11.70 2.19
CA GLU A 129 -5.33 11.70 3.17
C GLU A 129 -3.97 12.02 2.54
N GLY A 130 -3.89 12.22 1.23
CA GLY A 130 -2.66 12.56 0.53
C GLY A 130 -1.78 11.37 0.16
N MET A 131 -2.31 10.13 0.17
CA MET A 131 -1.57 8.96 -0.27
C MET A 131 -1.29 9.06 -1.77
N THR A 132 -0.02 8.93 -2.15
CA THR A 132 0.35 8.85 -3.56
C THR A 132 -0.02 7.48 -4.13
N MET A 133 -0.83 7.48 -5.18
CA MET A 133 -1.33 6.27 -5.80
C MET A 133 -1.15 6.30 -7.32
N VAL A 134 -0.79 5.17 -7.91
CA VAL A 134 -0.89 4.92 -9.35
C VAL A 134 -1.94 3.82 -9.53
N VAL A 135 -3.00 4.12 -10.27
CA VAL A 135 -4.16 3.23 -10.38
C VAL A 135 -4.43 2.91 -11.85
N VAL A 136 -4.38 1.63 -12.20
CA VAL A 136 -4.94 1.13 -13.46
C VAL A 136 -6.38 0.73 -13.18
N THR A 137 -7.34 1.32 -13.89
CA THR A 137 -8.77 1.09 -13.62
C THR A 137 -9.60 1.35 -14.87
N HIS A 138 -10.75 0.68 -14.93
CA HIS A 138 -11.84 0.97 -15.86
C HIS A 138 -13.00 1.74 -15.19
N GLU A 139 -12.85 2.10 -13.94
CA GLU A 139 -13.83 2.91 -13.18
C GLU A 139 -13.67 4.40 -13.51
N MET A 140 -14.27 4.85 -14.62
CA MET A 140 -14.09 6.21 -15.13
C MET A 140 -14.63 7.28 -14.17
N GLY A 141 -15.73 6.98 -13.47
CA GLY A 141 -16.27 7.86 -12.42
C GLY A 141 -15.30 8.10 -11.28
N PHE A 142 -14.66 7.06 -10.81
CA PHE A 142 -13.62 7.14 -9.79
C PHE A 142 -12.40 7.94 -10.29
N ALA A 143 -11.91 7.65 -11.49
CA ALA A 143 -10.78 8.36 -12.06
C ALA A 143 -11.06 9.86 -12.22
N ARG A 144 -12.27 10.22 -12.64
CA ARG A 144 -12.72 11.62 -12.79
C ARG A 144 -12.77 12.36 -11.45
N GLU A 145 -13.21 11.68 -10.38
CA GLU A 145 -13.39 12.29 -9.05
C GLU A 145 -12.08 12.46 -8.29
N VAL A 146 -11.14 11.49 -8.42
CA VAL A 146 -10.01 11.35 -7.50
C VAL A 146 -8.66 11.68 -8.12
N ALA A 147 -8.51 11.48 -9.43
CA ALA A 147 -7.19 11.63 -10.06
C ALA A 147 -6.76 13.09 -10.16
N ASN A 148 -5.48 13.35 -9.93
CA ASN A 148 -4.84 14.63 -10.28
C ASN A 148 -4.39 14.65 -11.74
N LYS A 149 -4.14 13.46 -12.31
CA LYS A 149 -3.69 13.27 -13.68
C LYS A 149 -4.20 11.93 -14.20
N VAL A 150 -4.74 11.94 -15.40
CA VAL A 150 -5.22 10.73 -16.10
C VAL A 150 -4.34 10.48 -17.31
N VAL A 151 -4.04 9.20 -17.55
CA VAL A 151 -3.18 8.75 -18.65
C VAL A 151 -3.95 7.71 -19.45
N PHE A 152 -4.10 7.97 -20.76
CA PHE A 152 -4.66 7.00 -21.70
C PHE A 152 -3.52 6.27 -22.44
N MET A 153 -3.54 4.96 -22.33
CA MET A 153 -2.53 4.10 -22.95
C MET A 153 -3.20 3.15 -23.94
N ALA A 154 -2.64 3.01 -25.12
CA ALA A 154 -3.01 1.97 -26.08
C ALA A 154 -1.79 1.56 -26.89
N ASP A 155 -1.75 0.28 -27.31
CA ASP A 155 -0.65 -0.31 -28.10
C ASP A 155 0.74 -0.07 -27.46
N GLY A 156 0.81 -0.11 -26.13
CA GLY A 156 2.06 0.11 -25.38
C GLY A 156 2.58 1.55 -25.39
N LYS A 157 1.75 2.53 -25.80
CA LYS A 157 2.12 3.96 -25.87
C LYS A 157 1.15 4.82 -25.06
N ILE A 158 1.67 5.89 -24.48
CA ILE A 158 0.85 6.96 -23.91
C ILE A 158 0.32 7.80 -25.08
N LEU A 159 -0.99 7.80 -25.28
CA LEU A 159 -1.66 8.56 -26.33
C LEU A 159 -2.14 9.93 -25.86
N GLU A 160 -2.56 10.04 -24.61
CA GLU A 160 -2.96 11.30 -24.00
C GLU A 160 -2.68 11.28 -22.48
N MET A 161 -2.34 12.45 -21.94
CA MET A 161 -2.15 12.67 -20.51
C MET A 161 -2.63 14.08 -20.17
N ALA A 162 -3.62 14.19 -19.27
CA ALA A 162 -4.19 15.47 -18.89
C ALA A 162 -4.80 15.41 -17.47
N PRO A 163 -5.11 16.56 -16.84
CA PRO A 163 -5.99 16.61 -15.68
C PRO A 163 -7.38 16.06 -16.03
N PRO A 164 -8.14 15.53 -15.04
CA PRO A 164 -9.46 14.92 -15.28
C PRO A 164 -10.43 15.80 -16.04
N GLU A 165 -10.51 17.08 -15.71
CA GLU A 165 -11.42 18.02 -16.37
C GLU A 165 -11.17 18.12 -17.88
N GLU A 166 -9.91 18.23 -18.29
CA GLU A 166 -9.51 18.26 -19.70
C GLU A 166 -9.65 16.89 -20.36
N PHE A 167 -9.22 15.84 -19.68
CA PHE A 167 -9.24 14.47 -20.19
C PHE A 167 -10.64 13.98 -20.52
N PHE A 168 -11.60 14.20 -19.64
CA PHE A 168 -12.98 13.74 -19.81
C PHE A 168 -13.86 14.79 -20.51
N GLY A 169 -13.56 16.08 -20.40
CA GLY A 169 -14.37 17.15 -20.96
C GLY A 169 -13.98 17.58 -22.38
N ASN A 170 -12.70 17.49 -22.73
CA ASN A 170 -12.19 17.92 -24.03
C ASN A 170 -11.01 17.07 -24.49
N PRO A 171 -11.19 15.74 -24.67
CA PRO A 171 -10.17 14.85 -25.13
C PRO A 171 -9.64 15.24 -26.53
N LYS A 172 -8.33 15.21 -26.74
CA LYS A 172 -7.67 15.61 -27.99
C LYS A 172 -7.46 14.43 -28.93
N ASN A 173 -7.17 13.26 -28.37
CA ASN A 173 -6.89 12.06 -29.15
C ASN A 173 -8.18 11.39 -29.64
N GLU A 174 -8.29 11.13 -30.93
CA GLU A 174 -9.49 10.53 -31.55
C GLU A 174 -9.84 9.14 -30.98
N ARG A 175 -8.81 8.33 -30.68
CA ARG A 175 -9.02 7.01 -30.06
C ARG A 175 -9.53 7.10 -28.64
N LEU A 176 -9.11 8.14 -27.90
CA LEU A 176 -9.65 8.43 -26.56
C LEU A 176 -11.11 8.88 -26.66
N LYS A 177 -11.46 9.73 -27.64
CA LYS A 177 -12.86 10.15 -27.87
C LYS A 177 -13.77 8.95 -28.13
N ASP A 178 -13.32 8.07 -29.05
CA ASP A 178 -14.07 6.83 -29.36
C ASP A 178 -14.20 5.91 -28.13
N PHE A 179 -13.16 5.78 -27.33
CA PHE A 179 -13.20 5.01 -26.11
C PHE A 179 -14.22 5.62 -25.09
N LEU A 180 -14.09 6.91 -24.81
CA LEU A 180 -14.96 7.57 -23.83
C LEU A 180 -16.43 7.55 -24.25
N SER A 181 -16.74 7.68 -25.55
CA SER A 181 -18.11 7.62 -26.07
C SER A 181 -18.80 6.25 -25.87
N LYS A 182 -18.03 5.19 -25.60
CA LYS A 182 -18.54 3.84 -25.37
C LYS A 182 -18.65 3.50 -23.87
N VAL A 183 -17.96 4.24 -23.02
CA VAL A 183 -17.83 3.92 -21.59
C VAL A 183 -18.59 4.92 -20.71
N LEU A 184 -18.79 6.14 -21.17
CA LEU A 184 -19.59 7.19 -20.54
C LEU A 184 -20.93 7.37 -21.22
#